data_21b903fbbdec4fe9a6f1888e218fe77e
#
_entry.id   21b903fbbdec4fe9a6f1888e218fe77e
#
_cell.length_a   1.000
_cell.length_b   1.000
_cell.length_c   1.000
_cell.angle_alpha   90.00
_cell.angle_beta   90.00
_cell.angle_gamma   90.00
#
_symmetry.space_group_name_H-M   'P 1'
#
loop_
_entity.id
_entity.type
_entity.pdbx_description
1 polymer ?
#
loop_
_entity_poly.entity_id
_entity_poly.type
_entity_poly.pdbx_seq_one_letter_code
_entity_poly.pdbx_strand_id
1 'polypeptide(L)'
;MELVLLLAIPLTGALLLAVVGGRRRAPELNVVLSAGTFVAAGALTARVIAEGSLLRGREQFYIDPFNVFLIALTAFVGLTTALFSRPYMRVEMDHGRITAGRLRLYHSMYQLFMATMLVALTTNNMGLLWVAMEAATLSTVLLVTLYRTPASLEAGWKYFILCGVGIALALFGTILLYFAAEKVLGAEGVTALLWTHLDAVKGQLEPTVLELAFVFLLVGYGTKVGLAPLHNWLPDAHAEGPTPISAVLSGLLLNVAIYAVVRCKVLVEGSLQSSFPSQMLMGFGVVSVVMAAFLLWRQRDIKRLFAYSSIEHMGIITFAFGMGGAVASFAALLHMTVHSLTKTALFFVVGHAAQKAGSQLMDDIRGLITTSPTIGWGLMAGTLAILGVPPFGVFASEFLILTTAMREQPWATPILLVSLGVAFAAIFGRVQPMVFGETNVRRLPHPPALLPVFAHLAIVLLFGVYVPPYLADWYRAAAGLVGGP
;
A
#
# COMPACT_ATOMS: atom_id res chain seq x y z
N MET A 1 2.36 12.17 -23.73
CA MET A 1 3.81 12.15 -23.40
C MET A 1 4.02 11.77 -21.93
N GLU A 2 3.28 12.34 -21.02
CA GLU A 2 3.40 12.15 -19.55
C GLU A 2 3.25 10.68 -19.12
N LEU A 3 2.24 9.97 -19.65
CA LEU A 3 2.04 8.54 -19.39
C LEU A 3 3.21 7.67 -19.86
N VAL A 4 3.76 7.99 -21.05
CA VAL A 4 4.93 7.26 -21.57
C VAL A 4 6.14 7.47 -20.66
N LEU A 5 6.40 8.70 -20.22
CA LEU A 5 7.50 8.99 -19.29
C LEU A 5 7.28 8.33 -17.93
N LEU A 6 6.05 8.38 -17.40
CA LEU A 6 5.68 7.73 -16.12
C LEU A 6 6.05 6.25 -16.09
N LEU A 7 5.84 5.53 -17.19
CA LEU A 7 6.11 4.09 -17.28
C LEU A 7 7.53 3.79 -17.76
N ALA A 8 8.04 4.56 -18.73
CA ALA A 8 9.35 4.30 -19.31
C ALA A 8 10.51 4.59 -18.36
N ILE A 9 10.42 5.64 -17.53
CA ILE A 9 11.50 6.00 -16.60
C ILE A 9 11.82 4.86 -15.63
N PRO A 10 10.86 4.29 -14.86
CA PRO A 10 11.18 3.21 -13.96
C PRO A 10 11.51 1.89 -14.68
N LEU A 11 10.91 1.60 -15.84
CA LEU A 11 11.26 0.39 -16.63
C LEU A 11 12.70 0.45 -17.16
N THR A 12 13.06 1.56 -17.82
CA THR A 12 14.44 1.75 -18.30
C THR A 12 15.41 1.88 -17.15
N GLY A 13 14.97 2.49 -16.04
CA GLY A 13 15.72 2.56 -14.79
C GLY A 13 16.04 1.18 -14.21
N ALA A 14 15.09 0.26 -14.21
CA ALA A 14 15.30 -1.11 -13.76
C ALA A 14 16.38 -1.83 -14.62
N LEU A 15 16.30 -1.70 -15.94
CA LEU A 15 17.28 -2.28 -16.86
C LEU A 15 18.68 -1.65 -16.69
N LEU A 16 18.76 -0.33 -16.60
CA LEU A 16 20.01 0.38 -16.39
C LEU A 16 20.66 -0.01 -15.06
N LEU A 17 19.89 -0.04 -13.98
CA LEU A 17 20.37 -0.41 -12.65
C LEU A 17 20.67 -1.91 -12.52
N ALA A 18 20.11 -2.78 -13.37
CA ALA A 18 20.53 -4.17 -13.48
C ALA A 18 22.00 -4.31 -13.94
N VAL A 19 22.54 -3.31 -14.63
CA VAL A 19 23.94 -3.28 -15.08
C VAL A 19 24.82 -2.48 -14.11
N VAL A 20 24.40 -1.25 -13.75
CA VAL A 20 25.26 -0.32 -12.99
C VAL A 20 24.92 -0.22 -11.50
N GLY A 21 23.85 -0.88 -11.03
CA GLY A 21 23.27 -0.71 -9.69
C GLY A 21 24.17 -1.10 -8.51
N GLY A 22 25.29 -1.81 -8.75
CA GLY A 22 26.30 -2.09 -7.73
C GLY A 22 27.39 -1.01 -7.57
N ARG A 23 27.36 0.03 -8.40
CA ARG A 23 28.35 1.12 -8.36
C ARG A 23 28.05 2.10 -7.25
N ARG A 24 29.09 2.84 -6.76
CA ARG A 24 28.97 3.82 -5.67
C ARG A 24 27.92 4.90 -5.89
N ARG A 25 27.65 5.29 -7.15
CA ARG A 25 26.67 6.32 -7.54
C ARG A 25 25.28 5.75 -7.91
N ALA A 26 25.07 4.45 -7.80
CA ALA A 26 23.78 3.85 -8.13
C ALA A 26 22.61 4.35 -7.25
N PRO A 27 22.80 4.58 -5.93
CA PRO A 27 21.74 5.15 -5.11
C PRO A 27 21.29 6.55 -5.58
N GLU A 28 22.21 7.40 -6.03
CA GLU A 28 21.92 8.73 -6.58
C GLU A 28 21.11 8.61 -7.88
N LEU A 29 21.53 7.70 -8.76
CA LEU A 29 20.80 7.42 -10.01
C LEU A 29 19.36 6.94 -9.71
N ASN A 30 19.21 6.05 -8.72
CA ASN A 30 17.88 5.59 -8.29
C ASN A 30 16.99 6.76 -7.83
N VAL A 31 17.54 7.71 -7.07
CA VAL A 31 16.82 8.93 -6.65
C VAL A 31 16.43 9.80 -7.85
N VAL A 32 17.34 10.02 -8.81
CA VAL A 32 17.06 10.82 -10.01
C VAL A 32 15.94 10.19 -10.85
N LEU A 33 15.97 8.87 -11.06
CA LEU A 33 14.91 8.16 -11.77
C LEU A 33 13.56 8.27 -11.05
N SER A 34 13.55 8.08 -9.73
CA SER A 34 12.32 8.25 -8.93
C SER A 34 11.81 9.69 -8.95
N ALA A 35 12.69 10.70 -8.95
CA ALA A 35 12.30 12.10 -9.11
C ALA A 35 11.70 12.38 -10.50
N GLY A 36 12.28 11.82 -11.56
CA GLY A 36 11.72 11.90 -12.92
C GLY A 36 10.33 11.27 -13.01
N THR A 37 10.14 10.11 -12.38
CA THR A 37 8.83 9.43 -12.28
C THR A 37 7.81 10.29 -11.52
N PHE A 38 8.23 10.94 -10.42
CA PHE A 38 7.36 11.83 -9.64
C PHE A 38 6.94 13.08 -10.44
N VAL A 39 7.86 13.69 -11.18
CA VAL A 39 7.54 14.82 -12.06
C VAL A 39 6.55 14.39 -13.16
N ALA A 40 6.76 13.24 -13.80
CA ALA A 40 5.84 12.70 -14.80
C ALA A 40 4.44 12.41 -14.20
N ALA A 41 4.37 11.87 -12.97
CA ALA A 41 3.13 11.65 -12.25
C ALA A 41 2.41 12.97 -11.95
N GLY A 42 3.14 14.01 -11.51
CA GLY A 42 2.58 15.34 -11.27
C GLY A 42 2.01 15.98 -12.52
N ALA A 43 2.73 15.89 -13.65
CA ALA A 43 2.25 16.40 -14.95
C ALA A 43 0.99 15.66 -15.43
N LEU A 44 0.96 14.31 -15.28
CA LEU A 44 -0.23 13.51 -15.61
C LEU A 44 -1.42 13.87 -14.72
N THR A 45 -1.18 14.05 -13.42
CA THR A 45 -2.20 14.46 -12.45
C THR A 45 -2.80 15.82 -12.80
N ALA A 46 -1.95 16.83 -13.07
CA ALA A 46 -2.40 18.14 -13.47
C ALA A 46 -3.26 18.10 -14.76
N ARG A 47 -2.90 17.22 -15.69
CA ARG A 47 -3.65 17.02 -16.91
C ARG A 47 -5.02 16.40 -16.67
N VAL A 48 -5.12 15.34 -15.83
CA VAL A 48 -6.41 14.70 -15.51
C VAL A 48 -7.33 15.65 -14.76
N ILE A 49 -6.79 16.49 -13.88
CA ILE A 49 -7.57 17.53 -13.20
C ILE A 49 -8.13 18.56 -14.19
N ALA A 50 -7.37 18.92 -15.22
CA ALA A 50 -7.78 19.92 -16.21
C ALA A 50 -8.70 19.37 -17.31
N GLU A 51 -8.43 18.16 -17.80
CA GLU A 51 -9.10 17.59 -18.99
C GLU A 51 -10.13 16.49 -18.63
N GLY A 52 -10.16 16.02 -17.38
CA GLY A 52 -10.96 14.86 -16.96
C GLY A 52 -10.25 13.52 -17.25
N SER A 53 -11.03 12.44 -17.29
CA SER A 53 -10.50 11.08 -17.53
C SER A 53 -9.91 10.94 -18.94
N LEU A 54 -8.82 10.20 -19.04
CA LEU A 54 -8.04 10.02 -20.26
C LEU A 54 -8.01 8.57 -20.71
N LEU A 55 -8.36 8.30 -21.97
CA LEU A 55 -8.12 7.02 -22.67
C LEU A 55 -6.93 7.18 -23.62
N ARG A 56 -5.95 6.26 -23.59
CA ARG A 56 -4.73 6.31 -24.37
C ARG A 56 -4.30 4.91 -24.86
N GLY A 57 -3.42 4.88 -25.86
CA GLY A 57 -2.78 3.65 -26.32
C GLY A 57 -3.81 2.62 -26.86
N ARG A 58 -4.71 3.00 -27.77
CA ARG A 58 -5.80 2.18 -28.26
C ARG A 58 -6.66 1.62 -27.11
N GLU A 59 -6.98 2.50 -26.15
CA GLU A 59 -7.79 2.21 -24.97
C GLU A 59 -7.16 1.25 -23.94
N GLN A 60 -5.90 0.84 -24.12
CA GLN A 60 -5.22 -0.02 -23.15
C GLN A 60 -4.90 0.68 -21.82
N PHE A 61 -4.91 2.02 -21.80
CA PHE A 61 -4.67 2.81 -20.61
C PHE A 61 -5.83 3.75 -20.34
N TYR A 62 -6.32 3.70 -19.10
CA TYR A 62 -7.40 4.55 -18.59
C TYR A 62 -6.95 5.26 -17.33
N ILE A 63 -6.97 6.59 -17.35
CA ILE A 63 -6.56 7.41 -16.22
C ILE A 63 -7.76 8.30 -15.83
N ASP A 64 -8.22 8.13 -14.60
CA ASP A 64 -9.36 8.83 -14.02
C ASP A 64 -9.02 9.42 -12.63
N PRO A 65 -9.93 10.17 -11.97
CA PRO A 65 -9.68 10.72 -10.64
C PRO A 65 -9.29 9.69 -9.58
N PHE A 66 -9.75 8.43 -9.69
CA PHE A 66 -9.44 7.41 -8.69
C PHE A 66 -8.02 6.88 -8.83
N ASN A 67 -7.58 6.49 -10.04
CA ASN A 67 -6.24 5.94 -10.19
C ASN A 67 -5.14 7.02 -10.22
N VAL A 68 -5.40 8.23 -10.76
CA VAL A 68 -4.38 9.28 -10.80
C VAL A 68 -3.99 9.76 -9.41
N PHE A 69 -4.91 9.73 -8.44
CA PHE A 69 -4.62 9.94 -7.03
C PHE A 69 -3.57 8.94 -6.51
N LEU A 70 -3.78 7.65 -6.78
CA LEU A 70 -2.85 6.59 -6.39
C LEU A 70 -1.51 6.65 -7.14
N ILE A 71 -1.52 7.08 -8.41
CA ILE A 71 -0.31 7.30 -9.20
C ILE A 71 0.55 8.41 -8.55
N ALA A 72 -0.06 9.55 -8.18
CA ALA A 72 0.63 10.64 -7.49
C ALA A 72 1.22 10.19 -6.14
N LEU A 73 0.42 9.49 -5.34
CA LEU A 73 0.85 8.94 -4.04
C LEU A 73 1.98 7.92 -4.21
N THR A 74 1.87 7.01 -5.18
CA THR A 74 2.89 5.99 -5.49
C THR A 74 4.21 6.63 -5.88
N ALA A 75 4.18 7.62 -6.76
CA ALA A 75 5.39 8.31 -7.21
C ALA A 75 6.03 9.14 -6.08
N PHE A 76 5.24 9.81 -5.23
CA PHE A 76 5.74 10.57 -4.08
C PHE A 76 6.42 9.67 -3.05
N VAL A 77 5.73 8.61 -2.60
CA VAL A 77 6.28 7.65 -1.63
C VAL A 77 7.48 6.91 -2.22
N GLY A 78 7.45 6.58 -3.51
CA GLY A 78 8.58 6.00 -4.21
C GLY A 78 9.82 6.90 -4.20
N LEU A 79 9.66 8.21 -4.45
CA LEU A 79 10.75 9.18 -4.37
C LEU A 79 11.31 9.29 -2.93
N THR A 80 10.45 9.46 -1.95
CA THR A 80 10.88 9.61 -0.55
C THR A 80 11.55 8.34 -0.02
N THR A 81 11.09 7.17 -0.46
CA THR A 81 11.74 5.88 -0.15
C THR A 81 13.10 5.77 -0.83
N ALA A 82 13.27 6.20 -2.09
CA ALA A 82 14.56 6.24 -2.75
C ALA A 82 15.56 7.15 -2.03
N LEU A 83 15.10 8.32 -1.54
CA LEU A 83 15.90 9.24 -0.71
C LEU A 83 16.32 8.60 0.61
N PHE A 84 15.39 7.95 1.31
CA PHE A 84 15.65 7.23 2.55
C PHE A 84 16.60 6.06 2.34
N SER A 85 16.40 5.27 1.29
CA SER A 85 17.17 4.05 1.03
C SER A 85 18.64 4.32 0.72
N ARG A 86 18.97 5.50 0.19
CA ARG A 86 20.35 5.89 -0.18
C ARG A 86 21.35 5.74 0.99
N PRO A 87 21.18 6.42 2.12
CA PRO A 87 22.06 6.24 3.28
C PRO A 87 21.81 4.90 3.99
N TYR A 88 20.57 4.42 4.06
CA TYR A 88 20.22 3.17 4.73
C TYR A 88 21.00 1.98 4.13
N MET A 89 20.97 1.81 2.80
CA MET A 89 21.64 0.72 2.11
C MET A 89 23.18 0.84 2.15
N ARG A 90 23.71 2.07 2.27
CA ARG A 90 25.15 2.26 2.50
C ARG A 90 25.59 1.70 3.85
N VAL A 91 24.87 1.97 4.90
CA VAL A 91 25.12 1.41 6.24
C VAL A 91 25.04 -0.13 6.21
N GLU A 92 24.05 -0.70 5.48
CA GLU A 92 23.95 -2.16 5.31
C GLU A 92 25.17 -2.76 4.58
N MET A 93 25.71 -2.04 3.59
CA MET A 93 26.96 -2.43 2.91
C MET A 93 28.19 -2.31 3.83
N ASP A 94 28.32 -1.19 4.56
CA ASP A 94 29.44 -0.94 5.43
C ASP A 94 29.51 -1.97 6.59
N HIS A 95 28.34 -2.45 7.05
CA HIS A 95 28.24 -3.55 8.01
C HIS A 95 28.41 -4.95 7.39
N GLY A 96 28.64 -5.05 6.08
CA GLY A 96 28.84 -6.34 5.38
C GLY A 96 27.56 -7.19 5.25
N ARG A 97 26.37 -6.65 5.55
CA ARG A 97 25.09 -7.37 5.45
C ARG A 97 24.69 -7.64 4.00
N ILE A 98 25.10 -6.78 3.08
CA ILE A 98 24.85 -6.92 1.64
C ILE A 98 26.12 -6.74 0.82
N THR A 99 26.15 -7.37 -0.36
CA THR A 99 27.24 -7.24 -1.34
C THR A 99 26.86 -6.26 -2.45
N ALA A 100 27.84 -5.79 -3.24
CA ALA A 100 27.58 -4.94 -4.41
C ALA A 100 26.62 -5.60 -5.43
N GLY A 101 26.68 -6.94 -5.57
CA GLY A 101 25.73 -7.68 -6.42
C GLY A 101 24.31 -7.66 -5.88
N ARG A 102 24.12 -7.75 -4.56
CA ARG A 102 22.81 -7.62 -3.92
C ARG A 102 22.30 -6.18 -3.96
N LEU A 103 23.18 -5.19 -3.83
CA LEU A 103 22.80 -3.78 -3.99
C LEU A 103 22.33 -3.50 -5.43
N ARG A 104 22.98 -4.08 -6.42
CA ARG A 104 22.55 -4.03 -7.83
C ARG A 104 21.15 -4.62 -8.00
N LEU A 105 20.89 -5.80 -7.43
CA LEU A 105 19.58 -6.44 -7.42
C LEU A 105 18.53 -5.53 -6.75
N TYR A 106 18.85 -4.95 -5.60
CA TYR A 106 17.97 -4.03 -4.87
C TYR A 106 17.52 -2.88 -5.75
N HIS A 107 18.43 -2.12 -6.35
CA HIS A 107 18.07 -0.95 -7.14
C HIS A 107 17.29 -1.30 -8.42
N SER A 108 17.67 -2.38 -9.10
CA SER A 108 16.94 -2.84 -10.29
C SER A 108 15.52 -3.28 -9.94
N MET A 109 15.37 -4.16 -8.94
CA MET A 109 14.04 -4.66 -8.55
C MET A 109 13.18 -3.59 -7.92
N TYR A 110 13.76 -2.60 -7.24
CA TYR A 110 13.02 -1.44 -6.74
C TYR A 110 12.35 -0.66 -7.87
N GLN A 111 13.09 -0.31 -8.92
CA GLN A 111 12.52 0.40 -10.08
C GLN A 111 11.53 -0.48 -10.85
N LEU A 112 11.79 -1.78 -10.98
CA LEU A 112 10.84 -2.71 -11.60
C LEU A 112 9.54 -2.79 -10.79
N PHE A 113 9.62 -2.86 -9.48
CA PHE A 113 8.44 -2.84 -8.60
C PHE A 113 7.64 -1.55 -8.75
N MET A 114 8.30 -0.39 -8.79
CA MET A 114 7.63 0.89 -9.05
C MET A 114 6.93 0.90 -10.41
N ALA A 115 7.60 0.39 -11.44
CA ALA A 115 7.01 0.27 -12.78
C ALA A 115 5.77 -0.61 -12.80
N THR A 116 5.82 -1.78 -12.17
CA THR A 116 4.68 -2.72 -12.15
C THR A 116 3.47 -2.16 -11.43
N MET A 117 3.66 -1.43 -10.32
CA MET A 117 2.56 -0.74 -9.63
C MET A 117 1.94 0.36 -10.50
N LEU A 118 2.77 1.14 -11.21
CA LEU A 118 2.28 2.20 -12.10
C LEU A 118 1.55 1.61 -13.32
N VAL A 119 2.02 0.47 -13.87
CA VAL A 119 1.29 -0.26 -14.92
C VAL A 119 -0.06 -0.76 -14.38
N ALA A 120 -0.10 -1.36 -13.19
CA ALA A 120 -1.35 -1.82 -12.57
C ALA A 120 -2.36 -0.67 -12.37
N LEU A 121 -1.90 0.51 -11.99
CA LEU A 121 -2.76 1.68 -11.78
C LEU A 121 -3.23 2.34 -13.10
N THR A 122 -2.47 2.24 -14.18
CA THR A 122 -2.78 2.93 -15.43
C THR A 122 -3.48 2.06 -16.47
N THR A 123 -3.39 0.74 -16.36
CA THR A 123 -3.98 -0.16 -17.35
C THR A 123 -5.51 -0.15 -17.29
N ASN A 124 -6.13 -0.14 -18.46
CA ASN A 124 -7.57 -0.37 -18.65
C ASN A 124 -7.90 -1.87 -18.78
N ASN A 125 -6.88 -2.70 -18.98
CA ASN A 125 -7.07 -4.13 -19.26
C ASN A 125 -6.91 -4.96 -17.99
N MET A 126 -7.96 -5.72 -17.63
CA MET A 126 -7.99 -6.55 -16.42
C MET A 126 -6.95 -7.68 -16.45
N GLY A 127 -6.60 -8.19 -17.62
CA GLY A 127 -5.53 -9.18 -17.79
C GLY A 127 -4.14 -8.55 -17.56
N LEU A 128 -3.89 -7.34 -18.09
CA LEU A 128 -2.67 -6.60 -17.82
C LEU A 128 -2.55 -6.17 -16.35
N LEU A 129 -3.67 -5.83 -15.70
CA LEU A 129 -3.71 -5.57 -14.26
C LEU A 129 -3.22 -6.80 -13.48
N TRP A 130 -3.72 -7.98 -13.85
CA TRP A 130 -3.29 -9.24 -13.25
C TRP A 130 -1.78 -9.48 -13.46
N VAL A 131 -1.27 -9.35 -14.70
CA VAL A 131 0.16 -9.50 -15.02
C VAL A 131 1.01 -8.54 -14.20
N ALA A 132 0.60 -7.27 -14.10
CA ALA A 132 1.34 -6.25 -13.36
C ALA A 132 1.39 -6.56 -11.84
N MET A 133 0.29 -7.07 -11.27
CA MET A 133 0.21 -7.47 -9.87
C MET A 133 1.09 -8.69 -9.58
N GLU A 134 1.22 -9.64 -10.50
CA GLU A 134 2.14 -10.77 -10.35
C GLU A 134 3.60 -10.35 -10.51
N ALA A 135 3.91 -9.51 -11.49
CA ALA A 135 5.24 -8.96 -11.68
C ALA A 135 5.71 -8.13 -10.45
N ALA A 136 4.78 -7.43 -9.78
CA ALA A 136 5.07 -6.77 -8.50
C ALA A 136 5.47 -7.79 -7.41
N THR A 137 4.83 -8.97 -7.35
CA THR A 137 5.21 -10.03 -6.41
C THR A 137 6.60 -10.56 -6.69
N LEU A 138 6.86 -10.91 -7.95
CA LEU A 138 8.15 -11.50 -8.35
C LEU A 138 9.31 -10.55 -8.05
N SER A 139 9.15 -9.24 -8.33
CA SER A 139 10.17 -8.24 -8.00
C SER A 139 10.38 -8.09 -6.49
N THR A 140 9.30 -8.10 -5.71
CA THR A 140 9.38 -7.89 -4.25
C THR A 140 9.81 -9.13 -3.48
N VAL A 141 9.53 -10.35 -3.94
CA VAL A 141 10.12 -11.58 -3.36
C VAL A 141 11.65 -11.52 -3.39
N LEU A 142 12.25 -11.07 -4.49
CA LEU A 142 13.70 -10.89 -4.60
C LEU A 142 14.22 -9.80 -3.65
N LEU A 143 13.41 -8.78 -3.35
CA LEU A 143 13.76 -7.73 -2.40
C LEU A 143 13.61 -8.20 -0.95
N VAL A 144 12.58 -8.97 -0.61
CA VAL A 144 12.39 -9.57 0.73
C VAL A 144 13.53 -10.54 1.05
N THR A 145 13.96 -11.34 0.08
CA THR A 145 15.04 -12.33 0.25
C THR A 145 16.45 -11.74 0.10
N LEU A 146 16.60 -10.41 0.09
CA LEU A 146 17.88 -9.74 -0.22
C LEU A 146 19.02 -10.14 0.71
N TYR A 147 18.74 -10.31 2.01
CA TYR A 147 19.76 -10.70 3.01
C TYR A 147 20.18 -12.16 2.93
N ARG A 148 19.38 -13.03 2.30
CA ARG A 148 19.62 -14.47 2.14
C ARG A 148 19.89 -15.21 3.46
N THR A 149 19.36 -14.74 4.56
CA THR A 149 19.32 -15.50 5.81
C THR A 149 18.27 -16.63 5.71
N PRO A 150 18.37 -17.71 6.50
CA PRO A 150 17.34 -18.75 6.52
C PRO A 150 15.94 -18.15 6.74
N ALA A 151 15.80 -17.19 7.67
CA ALA A 151 14.55 -16.53 7.97
C ALA A 151 14.03 -15.70 6.77
N SER A 152 14.91 -14.94 6.08
CA SER A 152 14.48 -14.15 4.91
C SER A 152 14.10 -15.04 3.71
N LEU A 153 14.74 -16.18 3.55
CA LEU A 153 14.37 -17.15 2.52
C LEU A 153 13.02 -17.81 2.84
N GLU A 154 12.79 -18.19 4.08
CA GLU A 154 11.50 -18.71 4.53
C GLU A 154 10.37 -17.70 4.32
N ALA A 155 10.58 -16.45 4.74
CA ALA A 155 9.63 -15.35 4.52
C ALA A 155 9.34 -15.13 3.03
N GLY A 156 10.37 -15.16 2.19
CA GLY A 156 10.23 -15.05 0.74
C GLY A 156 9.44 -16.20 0.13
N TRP A 157 9.67 -17.44 0.55
CA TRP A 157 8.89 -18.60 0.09
C TRP A 157 7.43 -18.53 0.55
N LYS A 158 7.16 -18.17 1.81
CA LYS A 158 5.78 -17.93 2.29
C LYS A 158 5.08 -16.87 1.46
N TYR A 159 5.75 -15.74 1.22
CA TYR A 159 5.23 -14.66 0.40
C TYR A 159 4.94 -15.13 -1.02
N PHE A 160 5.90 -15.79 -1.69
CA PHE A 160 5.76 -16.28 -3.05
C PHE A 160 4.61 -17.27 -3.20
N ILE A 161 4.54 -18.28 -2.31
CA ILE A 161 3.53 -19.33 -2.40
C ILE A 161 2.13 -18.77 -2.10
N LEU A 162 1.95 -18.05 -0.99
CA LEU A 162 0.63 -17.54 -0.61
C LEU A 162 0.08 -16.52 -1.61
N CYS A 163 0.95 -15.58 -2.02
CA CYS A 163 0.55 -14.60 -3.03
C CYS A 163 0.41 -15.21 -4.44
N GLY A 164 1.21 -16.22 -4.78
CA GLY A 164 1.09 -16.95 -6.06
C GLY A 164 -0.23 -17.72 -6.16
N VAL A 165 -0.64 -18.41 -5.08
CA VAL A 165 -1.97 -19.05 -5.02
C VAL A 165 -3.08 -18.00 -5.11
N GLY A 166 -2.96 -16.89 -4.35
CA GLY A 166 -3.93 -15.80 -4.41
C GLY A 166 -4.08 -15.25 -5.83
N ILE A 167 -2.97 -14.92 -6.48
CA ILE A 167 -3.03 -14.33 -7.83
C ILE A 167 -3.52 -15.35 -8.90
N ALA A 168 -3.29 -16.65 -8.69
CA ALA A 168 -3.88 -17.70 -9.55
C ALA A 168 -5.42 -17.73 -9.42
N LEU A 169 -5.96 -17.51 -8.21
CA LEU A 169 -7.41 -17.35 -8.02
C LEU A 169 -7.92 -16.08 -8.69
N ALA A 170 -7.19 -14.97 -8.61
CA ALA A 170 -7.54 -13.74 -9.33
C ALA A 170 -7.53 -13.92 -10.85
N LEU A 171 -6.60 -14.73 -11.40
CA LEU A 171 -6.61 -15.09 -12.82
C LEU A 171 -7.88 -15.83 -13.17
N PHE A 172 -8.27 -16.83 -12.38
CA PHE A 172 -9.50 -17.57 -12.61
C PHE A 172 -10.73 -16.64 -12.58
N GLY A 173 -10.80 -15.73 -11.61
CA GLY A 173 -11.84 -14.69 -11.57
C GLY A 173 -11.84 -13.80 -12.83
N THR A 174 -10.66 -13.42 -13.33
CA THR A 174 -10.51 -12.63 -14.57
C THR A 174 -10.97 -13.42 -15.81
N ILE A 175 -10.72 -14.72 -15.86
CA ILE A 175 -11.20 -15.62 -16.93
C ILE A 175 -12.73 -15.72 -16.88
N LEU A 176 -13.34 -15.86 -15.71
CA LEU A 176 -14.79 -15.86 -15.56
C LEU A 176 -15.40 -14.54 -16.03
N LEU A 177 -14.77 -13.42 -15.71
CA LEU A 177 -15.17 -12.09 -16.18
C LEU A 177 -15.10 -12.00 -17.72
N TYR A 178 -14.03 -12.53 -18.32
CA TYR A 178 -13.91 -12.64 -19.78
C TYR A 178 -15.07 -13.42 -20.40
N PHE A 179 -15.39 -14.60 -19.89
CA PHE A 179 -16.50 -15.41 -20.41
C PHE A 179 -17.86 -14.75 -20.28
N ALA A 180 -18.09 -13.99 -19.19
CA ALA A 180 -19.32 -13.23 -19.03
C ALA A 180 -19.44 -12.09 -20.07
N ALA A 181 -18.29 -11.47 -20.43
CA ALA A 181 -18.23 -10.32 -21.31
C ALA A 181 -18.24 -10.66 -22.81
N GLU A 182 -17.58 -11.75 -23.20
CA GLU A 182 -17.35 -12.14 -24.61
C GLU A 182 -18.66 -12.19 -25.43
N LYS A 183 -19.69 -12.82 -24.87
CA LYS A 183 -20.99 -12.96 -25.56
C LYS A 183 -21.72 -11.63 -25.69
N VAL A 184 -21.60 -10.74 -24.71
CA VAL A 184 -22.34 -9.46 -24.67
C VAL A 184 -21.64 -8.42 -25.55
N LEU A 185 -20.32 -8.36 -25.51
CA LEU A 185 -19.53 -7.40 -26.27
C LEU A 185 -19.38 -7.81 -27.75
N GLY A 186 -19.60 -9.10 -28.10
CA GLY A 186 -19.29 -9.61 -29.42
C GLY A 186 -17.85 -9.40 -29.84
N ALA A 187 -16.98 -9.20 -28.85
CA ALA A 187 -15.56 -8.87 -29.00
C ALA A 187 -14.72 -10.01 -28.44
N GLU A 188 -13.70 -10.41 -29.18
CA GLU A 188 -12.76 -11.45 -28.79
C GLU A 188 -11.44 -10.87 -28.24
N GLY A 189 -10.79 -11.65 -27.37
CA GLY A 189 -9.43 -11.37 -26.91
C GLY A 189 -9.32 -10.15 -26.01
N VAL A 190 -8.35 -9.29 -26.31
CA VAL A 190 -7.93 -8.17 -25.44
C VAL A 190 -9.03 -7.16 -25.17
N THR A 191 -9.94 -6.93 -26.13
CA THR A 191 -10.99 -5.92 -26.06
C THR A 191 -12.09 -6.28 -25.04
N ALA A 192 -12.37 -7.57 -24.88
CA ALA A 192 -13.36 -8.07 -23.91
C ALA A 192 -12.92 -7.91 -22.44
N LEU A 193 -11.65 -7.59 -22.20
CA LEU A 193 -11.11 -7.36 -20.85
C LEU A 193 -10.84 -5.88 -20.55
N LEU A 194 -11.22 -4.94 -21.42
CA LEU A 194 -11.10 -3.52 -21.13
C LEU A 194 -12.14 -3.11 -20.09
N TRP A 195 -11.67 -2.59 -18.96
CA TRP A 195 -12.54 -2.22 -17.83
C TRP A 195 -13.63 -1.22 -18.23
N THR A 196 -13.31 -0.24 -19.07
CA THR A 196 -14.29 0.74 -19.56
C THR A 196 -15.39 0.12 -20.43
N HIS A 197 -15.07 -0.92 -21.22
CA HIS A 197 -16.06 -1.65 -22.00
C HIS A 197 -16.92 -2.53 -21.09
N LEU A 198 -16.33 -3.23 -20.13
CA LEU A 198 -17.03 -4.00 -19.12
C LEU A 198 -18.00 -3.12 -18.32
N ASP A 199 -17.54 -1.93 -17.90
CA ASP A 199 -18.36 -0.97 -17.16
C ASP A 199 -19.57 -0.47 -17.97
N ALA A 200 -19.38 -0.25 -19.27
CA ALA A 200 -20.46 0.18 -20.17
C ALA A 200 -21.57 -0.88 -20.35
N VAL A 201 -21.24 -2.16 -20.27
CA VAL A 201 -22.18 -3.28 -20.46
C VAL A 201 -22.48 -4.05 -19.18
N LYS A 202 -22.01 -3.61 -18.02
CA LYS A 202 -22.12 -4.37 -16.76
C LYS A 202 -23.54 -4.82 -16.42
N GLY A 203 -24.57 -4.04 -16.73
CA GLY A 203 -25.96 -4.39 -16.50
C GLY A 203 -26.52 -5.50 -17.43
N GLN A 204 -25.73 -5.96 -18.41
CA GLN A 204 -26.11 -7.03 -19.36
C GLN A 204 -25.29 -8.31 -19.11
N LEU A 205 -24.31 -8.27 -18.22
CA LEU A 205 -23.47 -9.43 -17.90
C LEU A 205 -24.23 -10.43 -17.02
N GLU A 206 -23.88 -11.71 -17.15
CA GLU A 206 -24.56 -12.79 -16.42
C GLU A 206 -24.24 -12.71 -14.92
N PRO A 207 -25.25 -12.50 -14.03
CA PRO A 207 -25.05 -12.20 -12.63
C PRO A 207 -24.32 -13.29 -11.85
N THR A 208 -24.71 -14.56 -12.03
CA THR A 208 -24.16 -15.70 -11.27
C THR A 208 -22.67 -15.91 -11.54
N VAL A 209 -22.27 -15.74 -12.83
CA VAL A 209 -20.86 -15.83 -13.22
C VAL A 209 -20.04 -14.69 -12.58
N LEU A 210 -20.63 -13.49 -12.51
CA LEU A 210 -19.97 -12.34 -11.90
C LEU A 210 -19.86 -12.44 -10.39
N GLU A 211 -20.86 -12.99 -9.69
CA GLU A 211 -20.75 -13.29 -8.26
C GLU A 211 -19.57 -14.21 -7.99
N LEU A 212 -19.49 -15.31 -8.74
CA LEU A 212 -18.39 -16.26 -8.61
C LEU A 212 -17.05 -15.63 -8.97
N ALA A 213 -16.99 -14.86 -10.07
CA ALA A 213 -15.79 -14.11 -10.46
C ALA A 213 -15.32 -13.18 -9.33
N PHE A 214 -16.25 -12.45 -8.69
CA PHE A 214 -15.91 -11.53 -7.61
C PHE A 214 -15.34 -12.25 -6.40
N VAL A 215 -15.85 -13.41 -6.01
CA VAL A 215 -15.28 -14.21 -4.91
C VAL A 215 -13.81 -14.53 -5.21
N PHE A 216 -13.49 -15.01 -6.40
CA PHE A 216 -12.12 -15.34 -6.77
C PHE A 216 -11.21 -14.09 -6.89
N LEU A 217 -11.72 -12.99 -7.42
CA LEU A 217 -10.99 -11.72 -7.53
C LEU A 217 -10.73 -11.11 -6.14
N LEU A 218 -11.73 -11.12 -5.25
CA LEU A 218 -11.59 -10.62 -3.89
C LEU A 218 -10.61 -11.48 -3.08
N VAL A 219 -10.72 -12.80 -3.11
CA VAL A 219 -9.78 -13.69 -2.41
C VAL A 219 -8.37 -13.53 -2.98
N GLY A 220 -8.24 -13.46 -4.29
CA GLY A 220 -6.96 -13.32 -4.97
C GLY A 220 -6.26 -11.99 -4.68
N TYR A 221 -6.88 -10.88 -5.01
CA TYR A 221 -6.32 -9.55 -4.71
C TYR A 221 -6.36 -9.22 -3.22
N GLY A 222 -7.34 -9.72 -2.46
CA GLY A 222 -7.42 -9.58 -1.01
C GLY A 222 -6.23 -10.25 -0.28
N THR A 223 -5.69 -11.34 -0.82
CA THR A 223 -4.42 -11.91 -0.37
C THR A 223 -3.28 -10.89 -0.49
N LYS A 224 -3.22 -10.14 -1.60
CA LYS A 224 -2.24 -9.06 -1.79
C LYS A 224 -2.48 -7.86 -0.90
N VAL A 225 -3.74 -7.51 -0.61
CA VAL A 225 -4.11 -6.49 0.38
C VAL A 225 -3.66 -6.90 1.79
N GLY A 226 -3.48 -8.20 2.03
CA GLY A 226 -3.18 -8.74 3.35
C GLY A 226 -4.41 -8.86 4.23
N LEU A 227 -5.59 -9.10 3.64
CA LEU A 227 -6.83 -9.29 4.40
C LEU A 227 -6.81 -10.63 5.14
N ALA A 228 -7.31 -10.64 6.37
CA ALA A 228 -7.46 -11.87 7.11
C ALA A 228 -8.63 -12.72 6.54
N PRO A 229 -8.45 -14.06 6.45
CA PRO A 229 -7.34 -14.88 6.99
C PRO A 229 -6.12 -15.04 6.05
N LEU A 230 -6.04 -14.34 4.94
CA LEU A 230 -5.05 -14.53 3.86
C LEU A 230 -3.73 -13.74 4.08
N HIS A 231 -3.56 -13.14 5.26
CA HIS A 231 -2.53 -12.14 5.59
C HIS A 231 -1.16 -12.70 6.02
N ASN A 232 -1.01 -14.01 6.21
CA ASN A 232 0.14 -14.60 6.93
C ASN A 232 1.52 -14.34 6.32
N TRP A 233 1.58 -14.00 5.03
CA TRP A 233 2.82 -13.64 4.36
C TRP A 233 3.37 -12.25 4.78
N LEU A 234 2.47 -11.34 5.13
CA LEU A 234 2.77 -9.91 5.24
C LEU A 234 3.68 -9.59 6.44
N PRO A 235 3.44 -10.09 7.68
CA PRO A 235 4.33 -9.80 8.79
C PRO A 235 5.75 -10.34 8.60
N ASP A 236 5.89 -11.52 8.00
CA ASP A 236 7.20 -12.13 7.73
C ASP A 236 7.96 -11.39 6.63
N ALA A 237 7.29 -11.02 5.54
CA ALA A 237 7.89 -10.23 4.46
C ALA A 237 8.39 -8.85 4.95
N HIS A 238 7.64 -8.21 5.84
CA HIS A 238 8.06 -6.94 6.43
C HIS A 238 9.23 -7.10 7.41
N ALA A 239 9.21 -8.12 8.26
CA ALA A 239 10.26 -8.35 9.24
C ALA A 239 11.61 -8.63 8.58
N GLU A 240 11.63 -9.49 7.58
CA GLU A 240 12.84 -10.02 6.98
C GLU A 240 13.41 -9.19 5.82
N GLY A 241 12.55 -8.41 5.13
CA GLY A 241 13.00 -7.54 4.04
C GLY A 241 13.74 -6.29 4.53
N PRO A 242 14.56 -5.64 3.67
CA PRO A 242 15.11 -4.32 3.96
C PRO A 242 14.02 -3.31 4.29
N THR A 243 14.24 -2.47 5.29
CA THR A 243 13.19 -1.55 5.77
C THR A 243 12.63 -0.59 4.71
N PRO A 244 13.41 -0.07 3.74
CA PRO A 244 12.83 0.70 2.63
C PRO A 244 11.79 -0.09 1.83
N ILE A 245 11.98 -1.41 1.71
CA ILE A 245 11.01 -2.28 1.03
C ILE A 245 9.76 -2.48 1.89
N SER A 246 9.91 -2.64 3.19
CA SER A 246 8.75 -2.68 4.12
C SER A 246 7.91 -1.40 4.00
N ALA A 247 8.54 -0.23 3.84
CA ALA A 247 7.83 1.04 3.68
C ALA A 247 6.96 1.06 2.40
N VAL A 248 7.50 0.66 1.24
CA VAL A 248 6.73 0.65 -0.03
C VAL A 248 5.75 -0.52 -0.12
N LEU A 249 6.03 -1.66 0.51
CA LEU A 249 5.06 -2.75 0.61
C LEU A 249 3.82 -2.30 1.39
N SER A 250 4.01 -1.75 2.59
CA SER A 250 2.91 -1.29 3.44
C SER A 250 2.21 -0.05 2.88
N GLY A 251 2.98 0.94 2.42
CA GLY A 251 2.43 2.22 1.98
C GLY A 251 1.81 2.18 0.59
N LEU A 252 2.26 1.30 -0.30
CA LEU A 252 1.88 1.33 -1.71
C LEU A 252 1.25 0.04 -2.22
N LEU A 253 1.91 -1.12 -2.07
CA LEU A 253 1.43 -2.38 -2.67
C LEU A 253 0.02 -2.73 -2.21
N LEU A 254 -0.27 -2.57 -0.92
CA LEU A 254 -1.58 -2.87 -0.35
C LEU A 254 -2.66 -1.97 -0.96
N ASN A 255 -2.35 -0.70 -1.21
CA ASN A 255 -3.28 0.24 -1.84
C ASN A 255 -3.52 -0.07 -3.32
N VAL A 256 -2.51 -0.49 -4.06
CA VAL A 256 -2.68 -0.93 -5.46
C VAL A 256 -3.53 -2.21 -5.51
N ALA A 257 -3.38 -3.09 -4.53
CA ALA A 257 -4.19 -4.29 -4.44
C ALA A 257 -5.66 -4.00 -4.11
N ILE A 258 -5.95 -3.12 -3.14
CA ILE A 258 -7.34 -2.72 -2.85
C ILE A 258 -7.96 -1.93 -4.01
N TYR A 259 -7.16 -1.13 -4.75
CA TYR A 259 -7.61 -0.52 -6.00
C TYR A 259 -8.15 -1.56 -6.99
N ALA A 260 -7.42 -2.67 -7.19
CA ALA A 260 -7.87 -3.75 -8.07
C ALA A 260 -9.19 -4.36 -7.58
N VAL A 261 -9.33 -4.60 -6.27
CA VAL A 261 -10.59 -5.10 -5.67
C VAL A 261 -11.75 -4.14 -5.91
N VAL A 262 -11.54 -2.84 -5.69
CA VAL A 262 -12.58 -1.81 -5.86
C VAL A 262 -13.00 -1.67 -7.33
N ARG A 263 -12.05 -1.76 -8.29
CA ARG A 263 -12.38 -1.81 -9.72
C ARG A 263 -13.27 -3.00 -10.08
N CYS A 264 -13.01 -4.18 -9.51
CA CYS A 264 -13.86 -5.35 -9.68
C CYS A 264 -15.24 -5.18 -9.01
N LYS A 265 -15.26 -4.58 -7.79
CA LYS A 265 -16.51 -4.27 -7.07
C LYS A 265 -17.47 -3.44 -7.92
N VAL A 266 -16.99 -2.36 -8.52
CA VAL A 266 -17.81 -1.44 -9.35
C VAL A 266 -18.48 -2.18 -10.51
N LEU A 267 -17.74 -3.09 -11.18
CA LEU A 267 -18.30 -3.89 -12.26
C LEU A 267 -19.41 -4.82 -11.78
N VAL A 268 -19.14 -5.55 -10.68
CA VAL A 268 -20.02 -6.62 -10.23
C VAL A 268 -21.27 -6.06 -9.54
N GLU A 269 -21.16 -5.02 -8.71
CA GLU A 269 -22.33 -4.36 -8.10
C GLU A 269 -23.27 -3.76 -9.15
N GLY A 270 -22.70 -3.13 -10.17
CA GLY A 270 -23.50 -2.56 -11.25
C GLY A 270 -24.24 -3.59 -12.10
N SER A 271 -23.76 -4.85 -12.13
CA SER A 271 -24.44 -5.97 -12.80
C SER A 271 -25.52 -6.61 -11.93
N LEU A 272 -25.16 -6.92 -10.67
CA LEU A 272 -26.01 -7.72 -9.79
C LEU A 272 -27.21 -6.94 -9.24
N GLN A 273 -27.14 -5.61 -9.17
CA GLN A 273 -28.04 -4.79 -8.36
C GLN A 273 -28.21 -5.34 -6.94
N SER A 274 -27.14 -5.93 -6.41
CA SER A 274 -27.06 -6.65 -5.14
C SER A 274 -25.91 -6.10 -4.29
N SER A 275 -26.11 -6.10 -2.99
CA SER A 275 -25.09 -5.70 -2.01
C SER A 275 -24.07 -6.79 -1.69
N PHE A 276 -24.04 -7.92 -2.41
CA PHE A 276 -23.16 -9.06 -2.16
C PHE A 276 -21.66 -8.67 -2.14
N PRO A 277 -21.09 -7.94 -3.14
CA PRO A 277 -19.72 -7.51 -3.09
C PRO A 277 -19.40 -6.61 -1.89
N SER A 278 -20.28 -5.69 -1.58
CA SER A 278 -20.20 -4.80 -0.43
C SER A 278 -20.20 -5.56 0.90
N GLN A 279 -21.09 -6.55 1.07
CA GLN A 279 -21.14 -7.38 2.27
C GLN A 279 -19.86 -8.21 2.45
N MET A 280 -19.31 -8.77 1.36
CA MET A 280 -18.05 -9.49 1.41
C MET A 280 -16.89 -8.58 1.83
N LEU A 281 -16.78 -7.37 1.27
CA LEU A 281 -15.76 -6.41 1.69
C LEU A 281 -15.91 -6.03 3.16
N MET A 282 -17.11 -5.75 3.63
CA MET A 282 -17.35 -5.44 5.04
C MET A 282 -16.95 -6.62 5.94
N GLY A 283 -17.31 -7.84 5.58
CA GLY A 283 -16.94 -9.04 6.32
C GLY A 283 -15.43 -9.25 6.43
N PHE A 284 -14.71 -9.22 5.28
CA PHE A 284 -13.25 -9.31 5.27
C PHE A 284 -12.60 -8.14 6.03
N GLY A 285 -13.15 -6.93 5.92
CA GLY A 285 -12.69 -5.75 6.63
C GLY A 285 -12.75 -5.95 8.15
N VAL A 286 -13.93 -6.29 8.69
CA VAL A 286 -14.13 -6.52 10.13
C VAL A 286 -13.25 -7.64 10.65
N VAL A 287 -13.21 -8.79 9.94
CA VAL A 287 -12.35 -9.93 10.33
C VAL A 287 -10.87 -9.50 10.38
N SER A 288 -10.42 -8.69 9.42
CA SER A 288 -9.03 -8.20 9.40
C SER A 288 -8.72 -7.29 10.57
N VAL A 289 -9.62 -6.35 10.90
CA VAL A 289 -9.45 -5.44 12.05
C VAL A 289 -9.39 -6.21 13.35
N VAL A 290 -10.35 -7.12 13.59
CA VAL A 290 -10.41 -7.93 14.80
C VAL A 290 -9.18 -8.82 14.96
N MET A 291 -8.83 -9.59 13.93
CA MET A 291 -7.68 -10.48 14.00
C MET A 291 -6.37 -9.72 14.21
N ALA A 292 -6.16 -8.62 13.50
CA ALA A 292 -4.95 -7.82 13.65
C ALA A 292 -4.83 -7.24 15.05
N ALA A 293 -5.91 -6.69 15.61
CA ALA A 293 -5.94 -6.14 16.97
C ALA A 293 -5.46 -7.15 18.03
N PHE A 294 -5.93 -8.41 17.96
CA PHE A 294 -5.50 -9.44 18.91
C PHE A 294 -4.08 -9.95 18.65
N LEU A 295 -3.64 -10.03 17.40
CA LEU A 295 -2.30 -10.49 17.04
C LEU A 295 -1.20 -9.48 17.42
N LEU A 296 -1.52 -8.19 17.48
CA LEU A 296 -0.60 -7.13 17.93
C LEU A 296 -0.03 -7.36 19.34
N TRP A 297 -0.81 -7.91 20.27
CA TRP A 297 -0.39 -8.17 21.66
C TRP A 297 0.80 -9.13 21.79
N ARG A 298 0.96 -10.04 20.85
CA ARG A 298 2.00 -11.08 20.89
C ARG A 298 3.30 -10.68 20.20
N GLN A 299 3.32 -9.52 19.53
CA GLN A 299 4.48 -9.12 18.76
C GLN A 299 5.63 -8.66 19.67
N ARG A 300 6.85 -9.10 19.33
CA ARG A 300 8.10 -8.70 19.96
C ARG A 300 9.02 -7.96 18.98
N ASP A 301 8.84 -8.17 17.69
CA ASP A 301 9.55 -7.53 16.60
C ASP A 301 8.79 -6.27 16.17
N ILE A 302 9.50 -5.13 16.08
CA ILE A 302 8.89 -3.83 15.78
C ILE A 302 8.35 -3.75 14.35
N LYS A 303 9.00 -4.42 13.38
CA LYS A 303 8.53 -4.43 11.99
C LYS A 303 7.29 -5.29 11.84
N ARG A 304 7.22 -6.43 12.54
CA ARG A 304 6.01 -7.25 12.62
C ARG A 304 4.86 -6.52 13.28
N LEU A 305 5.12 -5.77 14.36
CA LEU A 305 4.11 -4.95 15.03
C LEU A 305 3.44 -4.00 14.03
N PHE A 306 4.23 -3.23 13.29
CA PHE A 306 3.67 -2.30 12.31
C PHE A 306 3.13 -2.97 11.05
N ALA A 307 3.55 -4.19 10.73
CA ALA A 307 2.93 -5.01 9.68
C ALA A 307 1.50 -5.43 10.07
N TYR A 308 1.26 -5.92 11.28
CA TYR A 308 -0.09 -6.21 11.78
C TYR A 308 -0.97 -4.97 11.85
N SER A 309 -0.41 -3.83 12.26
CA SER A 309 -1.13 -2.57 12.18
C SER A 309 -1.48 -2.18 10.73
N SER A 310 -0.71 -2.60 9.71
CA SER A 310 -1.11 -2.40 8.30
C SER A 310 -2.31 -3.27 7.92
N ILE A 311 -2.37 -4.51 8.41
CA ILE A 311 -3.52 -5.40 8.20
C ILE A 311 -4.79 -4.81 8.81
N GLU A 312 -4.67 -4.23 10.01
CA GLU A 312 -5.76 -3.52 10.69
C GLU A 312 -6.32 -2.38 9.83
N HIS A 313 -5.45 -1.46 9.41
CA HIS A 313 -5.86 -0.30 8.61
C HIS A 313 -6.38 -0.67 7.23
N MET A 314 -5.79 -1.70 6.58
CA MET A 314 -6.35 -2.23 5.33
C MET A 314 -7.73 -2.85 5.55
N GLY A 315 -7.97 -3.47 6.70
CA GLY A 315 -9.31 -3.90 7.12
C GLY A 315 -10.30 -2.74 7.22
N ILE A 316 -9.90 -1.61 7.84
CA ILE A 316 -10.71 -0.39 7.94
C ILE A 316 -11.03 0.19 6.55
N ILE A 317 -10.03 0.29 5.67
CA ILE A 317 -10.20 0.77 4.30
C ILE A 317 -11.16 -0.14 3.52
N THR A 318 -10.97 -1.46 3.63
CA THR A 318 -11.82 -2.45 2.95
C THR A 318 -13.26 -2.38 3.44
N PHE A 319 -13.47 -2.25 4.75
CA PHE A 319 -14.79 -2.08 5.35
C PHE A 319 -15.46 -0.79 4.85
N ALA A 320 -14.72 0.32 4.79
CA ALA A 320 -15.24 1.59 4.31
C ALA A 320 -15.67 1.55 2.82
N PHE A 321 -14.89 0.91 1.94
CA PHE A 321 -15.32 0.66 0.56
C PHE A 321 -16.48 -0.33 0.47
N GLY A 322 -16.60 -1.25 1.44
CA GLY A 322 -17.74 -2.15 1.57
C GLY A 322 -19.02 -1.45 1.96
N MET A 323 -18.98 -0.42 2.83
CA MET A 323 -20.15 0.40 3.11
C MET A 323 -20.66 1.14 1.87
N GLY A 324 -19.75 1.56 0.98
CA GLY A 324 -20.11 2.31 -0.21
C GLY A 324 -20.58 3.74 0.09
N GLY A 325 -21.24 4.36 -0.88
CA GLY A 325 -21.70 5.73 -0.77
C GLY A 325 -20.59 6.79 -0.78
N ALA A 326 -20.97 8.06 -0.93
CA ALA A 326 -20.02 9.16 -1.13
C ALA A 326 -19.12 9.41 0.10
N VAL A 327 -19.68 9.33 1.32
CA VAL A 327 -18.94 9.66 2.54
C VAL A 327 -17.96 8.58 2.93
N ALA A 328 -18.39 7.30 2.91
CA ALA A 328 -17.52 6.18 3.25
C ALA A 328 -16.39 6.02 2.24
N SER A 329 -16.70 6.17 0.93
CA SER A 329 -15.68 6.11 -0.14
C SER A 329 -14.69 7.28 -0.04
N PHE A 330 -15.15 8.50 0.24
CA PHE A 330 -14.28 9.64 0.53
C PHE A 330 -13.35 9.36 1.72
N ALA A 331 -13.92 8.86 2.82
CA ALA A 331 -13.17 8.54 4.02
C ALA A 331 -12.13 7.42 3.77
N ALA A 332 -12.48 6.40 2.97
CA ALA A 332 -11.55 5.35 2.55
C ALA A 332 -10.37 5.91 1.75
N LEU A 333 -10.61 6.80 0.79
CA LEU A 333 -9.56 7.45 -0.01
C LEU A 333 -8.65 8.33 0.85
N LEU A 334 -9.23 9.11 1.77
CA LEU A 334 -8.45 9.89 2.73
C LEU A 334 -7.61 8.95 3.61
N HIS A 335 -8.21 7.85 4.10
CA HIS A 335 -7.51 6.89 4.94
C HIS A 335 -6.35 6.19 4.19
N MET A 336 -6.53 5.83 2.92
CA MET A 336 -5.46 5.31 2.06
C MET A 336 -4.26 6.26 2.00
N THR A 337 -4.51 7.56 1.86
CA THR A 337 -3.45 8.58 1.79
C THR A 337 -2.70 8.70 3.11
N VAL A 338 -3.43 8.94 4.19
CA VAL A 338 -2.80 9.19 5.50
C VAL A 338 -2.16 7.93 6.07
N HIS A 339 -2.74 6.75 5.80
CA HIS A 339 -2.13 5.47 6.11
C HIS A 339 -0.80 5.28 5.37
N SER A 340 -0.76 5.48 4.04
CA SER A 340 0.47 5.36 3.25
C SER A 340 1.59 6.24 3.78
N LEU A 341 1.29 7.51 4.02
CA LEU A 341 2.28 8.48 4.50
C LEU A 341 2.76 8.12 5.91
N THR A 342 1.85 7.80 6.82
CA THR A 342 2.19 7.45 8.20
C THR A 342 2.99 6.15 8.28
N LYS A 343 2.58 5.10 7.54
CA LYS A 343 3.31 3.82 7.51
C LYS A 343 4.69 3.95 6.92
N THR A 344 4.82 4.71 5.85
CA THR A 344 6.13 4.98 5.23
C THR A 344 7.05 5.69 6.23
N ALA A 345 6.57 6.74 6.92
CA ALA A 345 7.34 7.44 7.95
C ALA A 345 7.73 6.50 9.10
N LEU A 346 6.79 5.68 9.60
CA LEU A 346 7.03 4.72 10.66
C LEU A 346 8.09 3.70 10.28
N PHE A 347 7.99 3.07 9.09
CA PHE A 347 9.02 2.13 8.67
C PHE A 347 10.38 2.81 8.50
N PHE A 348 10.46 4.04 8.04
CA PHE A 348 11.73 4.77 7.98
C PHE A 348 12.35 4.95 9.39
N VAL A 349 11.57 5.37 10.36
CA VAL A 349 12.03 5.55 11.73
C VAL A 349 12.42 4.22 12.37
N VAL A 350 11.58 3.20 12.21
CA VAL A 350 11.82 1.83 12.69
C VAL A 350 13.11 1.27 12.09
N GLY A 351 13.35 1.50 10.79
CA GLY A 351 14.58 1.08 10.13
C GLY A 351 15.82 1.70 10.76
N HIS A 352 15.79 3.00 11.05
CA HIS A 352 16.90 3.65 11.73
C HIS A 352 17.06 3.18 13.18
N ALA A 353 15.96 2.99 13.91
CA ALA A 353 16.00 2.49 15.28
C ALA A 353 16.62 1.09 15.35
N ALA A 354 16.14 0.16 14.51
CA ALA A 354 16.64 -1.20 14.44
C ALA A 354 18.12 -1.26 13.97
N GLN A 355 18.48 -0.44 12.97
CA GLN A 355 19.85 -0.38 12.45
C GLN A 355 20.84 0.12 13.53
N LYS A 356 20.44 1.11 14.34
CA LYS A 356 21.27 1.63 15.44
C LYS A 356 21.35 0.69 16.64
N ALA A 357 20.27 -0.02 16.96
CA ALA A 357 20.26 -1.01 18.02
C ALA A 357 20.94 -2.33 17.62
N GLY A 358 21.07 -2.59 16.31
CA GLY A 358 21.53 -3.89 15.79
C GLY A 358 20.52 -5.02 15.99
N SER A 359 19.29 -4.71 16.39
CA SER A 359 18.22 -5.64 16.71
C SER A 359 16.87 -5.08 16.27
N GLN A 360 15.92 -5.95 15.94
CA GLN A 360 14.52 -5.60 15.67
C GLN A 360 13.60 -5.89 16.88
N LEU A 361 14.15 -6.50 17.94
CA LEU A 361 13.39 -6.80 19.14
C LEU A 361 13.13 -5.49 19.92
N MET A 362 11.87 -5.26 20.27
CA MET A 362 11.46 -4.05 20.97
C MET A 362 12.10 -3.92 22.35
N ASP A 363 12.41 -5.05 23.00
CA ASP A 363 13.06 -5.07 24.32
C ASP A 363 14.52 -4.59 24.27
N ASP A 364 15.19 -4.70 23.09
CA ASP A 364 16.56 -4.23 22.88
C ASP A 364 16.62 -2.74 22.49
N ILE A 365 15.47 -2.16 22.11
CA ILE A 365 15.36 -0.76 21.67
C ILE A 365 14.66 0.03 22.77
N ARG A 366 15.45 0.71 23.62
CA ARG A 366 14.91 1.49 24.74
C ARG A 366 15.53 2.87 24.83
N GLY A 367 14.79 3.83 25.40
CA GLY A 367 15.27 5.17 25.68
C GLY A 367 15.68 5.96 24.45
N LEU A 368 14.97 5.81 23.33
CA LEU A 368 15.29 6.52 22.10
C LEU A 368 15.28 8.04 22.26
N ILE A 369 14.48 8.58 23.19
CA ILE A 369 14.45 10.01 23.47
C ILE A 369 15.80 10.52 23.99
N THR A 370 16.54 9.67 24.71
CA THR A 370 17.88 9.99 25.26
C THR A 370 18.98 9.64 24.26
N THR A 371 18.90 8.45 23.64
CA THR A 371 19.96 7.93 22.76
C THR A 371 19.95 8.56 21.37
N SER A 372 18.77 8.81 20.80
CA SER A 372 18.57 9.42 19.48
C SER A 372 17.24 10.19 19.44
N PRO A 373 17.17 11.41 20.00
CA PRO A 373 15.91 12.15 20.18
C PRO A 373 15.07 12.30 18.90
N THR A 374 15.71 12.50 17.77
CA THR A 374 15.02 12.64 16.46
C THR A 374 14.33 11.36 16.03
N ILE A 375 14.91 10.18 16.28
CA ILE A 375 14.25 8.88 16.07
C ILE A 375 13.13 8.71 17.09
N GLY A 376 13.37 9.02 18.37
CA GLY A 376 12.39 8.89 19.44
C GLY A 376 11.14 9.72 19.17
N TRP A 377 11.29 11.00 18.82
CA TRP A 377 10.16 11.86 18.47
C TRP A 377 9.47 11.44 17.18
N GLY A 378 10.22 11.01 16.15
CA GLY A 378 9.64 10.51 14.90
C GLY A 378 8.83 9.24 15.13
N LEU A 379 9.32 8.30 15.96
CA LEU A 379 8.61 7.07 16.31
C LEU A 379 7.34 7.36 17.11
N MET A 380 7.43 8.24 18.11
CA MET A 380 6.27 8.60 18.92
C MET A 380 5.21 9.33 18.09
N ALA A 381 5.60 10.35 17.33
CA ALA A 381 4.66 11.10 16.49
C ALA A 381 4.01 10.20 15.42
N GLY A 382 4.79 9.34 14.75
CA GLY A 382 4.25 8.36 13.79
C GLY A 382 3.31 7.36 14.45
N THR A 383 3.63 6.92 15.68
CA THR A 383 2.76 6.00 16.44
C THR A 383 1.46 6.69 16.84
N LEU A 384 1.49 7.90 17.37
CA LEU A 384 0.29 8.65 17.70
C LEU A 384 -0.55 8.91 16.43
N ALA A 385 0.10 9.20 15.30
CA ALA A 385 -0.58 9.40 14.04
C ALA A 385 -1.32 8.13 13.59
N ILE A 386 -0.65 6.95 13.61
CA ILE A 386 -1.28 5.70 13.15
C ILE A 386 -2.35 5.18 14.11
N LEU A 387 -2.28 5.53 15.37
CA LEU A 387 -3.28 5.19 16.39
C LEU A 387 -4.52 6.11 16.37
N GLY A 388 -4.69 6.92 15.33
CA GLY A 388 -5.83 7.81 15.21
C GLY A 388 -5.91 8.86 16.32
N VAL A 389 -4.77 9.38 16.81
CA VAL A 389 -4.78 10.45 17.82
C VAL A 389 -4.92 11.82 17.14
N PRO A 390 -5.87 12.69 17.57
CA PRO A 390 -5.90 14.06 17.08
C PRO A 390 -4.59 14.80 17.34
N PRO A 391 -4.13 15.69 16.48
CA PRO A 391 -4.75 16.23 15.27
C PRO A 391 -4.30 15.58 13.96
N PHE A 392 -3.87 14.33 13.96
CA PHE A 392 -3.37 13.67 12.75
C PHE A 392 -4.52 13.22 11.81
N GLY A 393 -4.22 13.15 10.51
CA GLY A 393 -5.21 12.84 9.46
C GLY A 393 -5.84 11.44 9.56
N VAL A 394 -5.14 10.47 10.19
CA VAL A 394 -5.71 9.14 10.45
C VAL A 394 -6.95 9.25 11.35
N PHE A 395 -6.90 10.10 12.40
CA PHE A 395 -8.06 10.38 13.22
C PHE A 395 -9.25 10.89 12.39
N ALA A 396 -9.02 11.88 11.52
CA ALA A 396 -10.09 12.46 10.71
C ALA A 396 -10.77 11.42 9.81
N SER A 397 -10.00 10.56 9.16
CA SER A 397 -10.53 9.50 8.30
C SER A 397 -11.23 8.39 9.10
N GLU A 398 -10.68 7.93 10.22
CA GLU A 398 -11.32 6.95 11.10
C GLU A 398 -12.61 7.47 11.71
N PHE A 399 -12.61 8.72 12.14
CA PHE A 399 -13.82 9.38 12.66
C PHE A 399 -14.94 9.41 11.62
N LEU A 400 -14.64 9.75 10.37
CA LEU A 400 -15.61 9.72 9.28
C LEU A 400 -16.11 8.29 9.01
N ILE A 401 -15.21 7.29 8.99
CA ILE A 401 -15.59 5.89 8.77
C ILE A 401 -16.50 5.40 9.92
N LEU A 402 -16.12 5.64 11.18
CA LEU A 402 -16.87 5.17 12.34
C LEU A 402 -18.23 5.87 12.46
N THR A 403 -18.31 7.18 12.20
CA THR A 403 -19.60 7.91 12.22
C THR A 403 -20.51 7.47 11.09
N THR A 404 -19.98 7.13 9.92
CA THR A 404 -20.75 6.54 8.83
C THR A 404 -21.21 5.13 9.20
N ALA A 405 -20.31 4.30 9.75
CA ALA A 405 -20.66 2.96 10.23
C ALA A 405 -21.74 2.97 11.31
N MET A 406 -21.71 3.94 12.23
CA MET A 406 -22.74 4.08 13.27
C MET A 406 -24.12 4.33 12.68
N ARG A 407 -24.21 5.01 11.53
CA ARG A 407 -25.48 5.33 10.85
C ARG A 407 -25.95 4.19 9.94
N GLU A 408 -25.03 3.57 9.19
CA GLU A 408 -25.36 2.65 8.12
C GLU A 408 -25.16 1.17 8.50
N GLN A 409 -24.21 0.90 9.40
CA GLN A 409 -23.83 -0.45 9.87
C GLN A 409 -23.65 -0.47 11.40
N PRO A 410 -24.69 -0.17 12.19
CA PRO A 410 -24.58 0.01 13.65
C PRO A 410 -24.05 -1.23 14.39
N TRP A 411 -24.21 -2.43 13.83
CA TRP A 411 -23.69 -3.67 14.39
C TRP A 411 -22.14 -3.74 14.36
N ALA A 412 -21.51 -3.12 13.36
CA ALA A 412 -20.07 -3.15 13.18
C ALA A 412 -19.34 -2.14 14.08
N THR A 413 -19.97 -1.03 14.41
CA THR A 413 -19.35 0.08 15.15
C THR A 413 -18.74 -0.35 16.50
N PRO A 414 -19.44 -1.09 17.40
CA PRO A 414 -18.85 -1.52 18.66
C PRO A 414 -17.68 -2.48 18.45
N ILE A 415 -17.74 -3.34 17.44
CA ILE A 415 -16.65 -4.28 17.10
C ILE A 415 -15.40 -3.50 16.66
N LEU A 416 -15.57 -2.53 15.78
CA LEU A 416 -14.47 -1.69 15.30
C LEU A 416 -13.87 -0.87 16.44
N LEU A 417 -14.69 -0.21 17.26
CA LEU A 417 -14.23 0.61 18.41
C LEU A 417 -13.44 -0.23 19.43
N VAL A 418 -13.94 -1.40 19.80
CA VAL A 418 -13.22 -2.30 20.71
C VAL A 418 -11.90 -2.75 20.11
N SER A 419 -11.90 -3.13 18.84
CA SER A 419 -10.68 -3.60 18.15
C SER A 419 -9.63 -2.49 18.06
N LEU A 420 -10.02 -1.27 17.69
CA LEU A 420 -9.14 -0.09 17.68
C LEU A 420 -8.58 0.21 19.08
N GLY A 421 -9.41 0.10 20.13
CA GLY A 421 -8.96 0.27 21.52
C GLY A 421 -7.93 -0.79 21.94
N VAL A 422 -8.14 -2.05 21.54
CA VAL A 422 -7.19 -3.15 21.77
C VAL A 422 -5.87 -2.91 21.03
N ALA A 423 -5.93 -2.53 19.76
CA ALA A 423 -4.76 -2.21 18.96
C ALA A 423 -3.99 -1.01 19.51
N PHE A 424 -4.71 0.05 19.92
CA PHE A 424 -4.12 1.21 20.58
C PHE A 424 -3.31 0.78 21.81
N ALA A 425 -3.91 0.03 22.73
CA ALA A 425 -3.25 -0.44 23.94
C ALA A 425 -2.03 -1.31 23.63
N ALA A 426 -2.14 -2.21 22.65
CA ALA A 426 -1.05 -3.08 22.25
C ALA A 426 0.14 -2.32 21.65
N ILE A 427 -0.10 -1.41 20.69
CA ILE A 427 0.97 -0.66 20.01
C ILE A 427 1.57 0.38 20.96
N PHE A 428 0.74 1.19 21.62
CA PHE A 428 1.23 2.24 22.51
C PHE A 428 2.02 1.66 23.69
N GLY A 429 1.51 0.58 24.31
CA GLY A 429 2.18 -0.10 25.42
C GLY A 429 3.55 -0.69 25.06
N ARG A 430 3.77 -1.05 23.77
CA ARG A 430 5.07 -1.54 23.27
C ARG A 430 6.02 -0.40 22.85
N VAL A 431 5.50 0.64 22.23
CA VAL A 431 6.33 1.75 21.73
C VAL A 431 6.75 2.71 22.83
N GLN A 432 5.90 2.95 23.82
CA GLN A 432 6.20 3.87 24.92
C GLN A 432 7.53 3.53 25.66
N PRO A 433 7.82 2.26 26.05
CA PRO A 433 9.10 1.90 26.65
C PRO A 433 10.29 2.03 25.69
N MET A 434 10.07 1.84 24.39
CA MET A 434 11.13 2.03 23.39
C MET A 434 11.56 3.50 23.31
N VAL A 435 10.63 4.42 23.44
CA VAL A 435 10.90 5.86 23.36
C VAL A 435 11.38 6.41 24.70
N PHE A 436 10.69 6.14 25.80
CA PHE A 436 10.90 6.77 27.11
C PHE A 436 11.50 5.83 28.17
N GLY A 437 11.72 4.55 27.86
CA GLY A 437 12.28 3.59 28.80
C GLY A 437 13.71 3.94 29.23
N GLU A 438 14.13 3.39 30.35
CA GLU A 438 15.50 3.56 30.87
C GLU A 438 16.53 2.89 29.94
N THR A 439 17.70 3.53 29.80
CA THR A 439 18.79 3.03 28.98
C THR A 439 20.13 3.50 29.56
N ASN A 440 21.14 2.63 29.52
CA ASN A 440 22.51 2.93 29.86
C ASN A 440 23.37 3.30 28.63
N VAL A 441 22.77 3.35 27.46
CA VAL A 441 23.46 3.64 26.19
C VAL A 441 23.69 5.14 26.06
N ARG A 442 24.90 5.53 25.64
CA ARG A 442 25.23 6.93 25.35
C ARG A 442 24.50 7.43 24.11
N ARG A 443 24.38 8.77 24.00
CA ARG A 443 23.79 9.42 22.82
C ARG A 443 24.51 8.98 21.55
N LEU A 444 23.74 8.50 20.60
CA LEU A 444 24.22 8.02 19.31
C LEU A 444 24.29 9.16 18.28
N PRO A 445 25.16 9.09 17.26
CA PRO A 445 25.19 10.06 16.16
C PRO A 445 23.83 10.21 15.49
N HIS A 446 23.53 11.39 14.95
CA HIS A 446 22.28 11.61 14.20
C HIS A 446 22.18 10.65 13.01
N PRO A 447 21.02 10.02 12.80
CA PRO A 447 20.81 9.21 11.60
C PRO A 447 20.67 10.12 10.37
N PRO A 448 21.18 9.69 9.21
CA PRO A 448 20.91 10.37 7.95
C PRO A 448 19.46 10.16 7.51
N ALA A 449 18.96 10.99 6.57
CA ALA A 449 17.67 10.86 5.90
C ALA A 449 16.43 10.89 6.80
N LEU A 450 16.41 11.73 7.84
CA LEU A 450 15.22 11.96 8.65
C LEU A 450 14.21 12.92 8.00
N LEU A 451 14.63 13.73 7.03
CA LEU A 451 13.74 14.65 6.33
C LEU A 451 12.49 13.96 5.74
N PRO A 452 12.58 12.82 5.06
CA PRO A 452 11.38 12.12 4.58
C PRO A 452 10.40 11.75 5.69
N VAL A 453 10.88 11.35 6.87
CA VAL A 453 10.02 11.01 8.02
C VAL A 453 9.15 12.19 8.41
N PHE A 454 9.78 13.33 8.69
CA PHE A 454 9.07 14.51 9.18
C PHE A 454 8.23 15.18 8.08
N ALA A 455 8.65 15.10 6.81
CA ALA A 455 7.86 15.57 5.69
C ALA A 455 6.52 14.79 5.57
N HIS A 456 6.56 13.47 5.67
CA HIS A 456 5.35 12.64 5.68
C HIS A 456 4.46 12.96 6.89
N LEU A 457 5.02 13.02 8.11
CA LEU A 457 4.26 13.34 9.31
C LEU A 457 3.65 14.74 9.28
N ALA A 458 4.34 15.72 8.69
CA ALA A 458 3.81 17.07 8.51
C ALA A 458 2.60 17.09 7.56
N ILE A 459 2.65 16.31 6.46
CA ILE A 459 1.50 16.19 5.54
C ILE A 459 0.33 15.50 6.25
N VAL A 460 0.60 14.45 7.03
CA VAL A 460 -0.45 13.74 7.79
C VAL A 460 -1.06 14.66 8.86
N LEU A 461 -0.26 15.48 9.51
CA LEU A 461 -0.74 16.50 10.45
C LEU A 461 -1.59 17.54 9.73
N LEU A 462 -1.14 18.03 8.57
CA LEU A 462 -1.92 18.97 7.76
C LEU A 462 -3.30 18.39 7.43
N PHE A 463 -3.38 17.16 6.95
CA PHE A 463 -4.66 16.52 6.57
C PHE A 463 -5.59 16.25 7.76
N GLY A 464 -5.08 16.24 8.97
CA GLY A 464 -5.91 16.15 10.17
C GLY A 464 -6.51 17.48 10.61
N VAL A 465 -5.83 18.59 10.29
CA VAL A 465 -6.29 19.95 10.62
C VAL A 465 -7.06 20.59 9.48
N TYR A 466 -6.60 20.37 8.25
CA TYR A 466 -7.14 21.01 7.06
C TYR A 466 -6.92 20.16 5.80
N VAL A 467 -8.00 19.72 5.18
CA VAL A 467 -7.97 19.12 3.86
C VAL A 467 -8.21 20.24 2.83
N PRO A 468 -7.22 20.53 1.96
CA PRO A 468 -7.39 21.59 0.96
C PRO A 468 -8.61 21.34 0.07
N PRO A 469 -9.43 22.37 -0.26
CA PRO A 469 -10.67 22.20 -1.03
C PRO A 469 -10.50 21.46 -2.35
N TYR A 470 -9.44 21.76 -3.11
CA TYR A 470 -9.16 21.07 -4.37
C TYR A 470 -8.90 19.56 -4.19
N LEU A 471 -8.29 19.17 -3.07
CA LEU A 471 -8.07 17.75 -2.75
C LEU A 471 -9.39 17.08 -2.29
N ALA A 472 -10.19 17.81 -1.52
CA ALA A 472 -11.52 17.33 -1.12
C ALA A 472 -12.43 17.14 -2.34
N ASP A 473 -12.40 18.05 -3.31
CA ASP A 473 -13.17 17.95 -4.55
C ASP A 473 -12.69 16.78 -5.40
N TRP A 474 -11.37 16.57 -5.46
CA TRP A 474 -10.79 15.41 -6.14
C TRP A 474 -11.23 14.09 -5.49
N TYR A 475 -11.17 13.99 -4.16
CA TYR A 475 -11.65 12.80 -3.46
C TYR A 475 -13.16 12.57 -3.64
N ARG A 476 -13.98 13.64 -3.71
CA ARG A 476 -15.40 13.52 -4.04
C ARG A 476 -15.62 12.98 -5.44
N ALA A 477 -14.87 13.48 -6.41
CA ALA A 477 -14.92 12.97 -7.78
C ALA A 477 -14.54 11.48 -7.85
N ALA A 478 -13.46 11.07 -7.18
CA ALA A 478 -13.05 9.67 -7.09
C ALA A 478 -14.09 8.81 -6.35
N ALA A 479 -14.63 9.30 -5.23
CA ALA A 479 -15.66 8.60 -4.46
C ALA A 479 -16.95 8.38 -5.29
N GLY A 480 -17.32 9.33 -6.13
CA GLY A 480 -18.46 9.18 -7.06
C GLY A 480 -18.28 8.06 -8.09
N LEU A 481 -17.04 7.72 -8.43
CA LEU A 481 -16.74 6.62 -9.36
C LEU A 481 -16.79 5.23 -8.70
N VAL A 482 -16.60 5.15 -7.39
CA VAL A 482 -16.39 3.87 -6.67
C VAL A 482 -17.41 3.59 -5.59
N GLY A 483 -18.22 4.58 -5.20
CA GLY A 483 -19.15 4.49 -4.08
C GLY A 483 -20.45 3.74 -4.37
N GLY A 484 -20.72 3.41 -5.62
CA GLY A 484 -22.04 2.88 -6.02
C GLY A 484 -23.14 3.93 -5.92
N PRO A 485 -24.37 3.61 -6.35
CA PRO A 485 -25.52 4.49 -6.23
C PRO A 485 -25.92 4.71 -4.79
#